data_e779564db0eda34748605171f494c78e
#
_entry.id   e779564db0eda34748605171f494c78e
#
_cell.length_a   1.000
_cell.length_b   1.000
_cell.length_c   1.000
_cell.angle_alpha   90.00
_cell.angle_beta   90.00
_cell.angle_gamma   90.00
#
_symmetry.space_group_name_H-M   'P 1'
#
loop_
_entity.id
_entity.type
_entity.pdbx_description
1 polymer ?
#
loop_
_entity_poly.entity_id
_entity_poly.type
_entity_poly.pdbx_seq_one_letter_code
_entity_poly.pdbx_strand_id
1 'polypeptide(L)'
;MHLELLFAALVGSASLASGGAVLPQCSPATPIQWGPCPSDLPKDVQCAQYKVPIDYSKPNGEMTTLAAIRKKSESPKPKGSVFLNPGGPGTSGIQAVLSILPGSQPSKILAEYDLLGVDPRGVGQSTPIKCDPAIWNKRVPTLVYNEAQFDAMVQHWKEAGESCRRLTGPLLDFMDTKNVARDFEQLRQAVGESKFNFIGLSYGSQIGYTYAEMFPSNVGRMALDGIVDHTKPRVYAVEAEANTLETTLHRFIDWCGNNKTCALHNNTDIAGLIKRLAAEAEVSPIPAPKCEQSGDLPCQSNVNREDFLAGIQGGLILKTGMPPYQPGWSELAEYLLAAGKGDASGLSAHYYVGETDTTGDFASLAVGCQDWEHAKGFADLHAIEDMTIVFAPLTLGITQSLSYVTRCVAWSTPLKNPQQPIRQSIADTPEILLVNSFWDPAASVQWAVSIREQIPNSSLIFRHGSGHTSYGLNGDTSKAMNAFLLKGKTPADGTTFES
;
A
#
# COMPACT_ATOMS: atom_id res chain seq x y z
N MET A 1 2.48 -45.58 62.81
CA MET A 1 2.68 -44.18 63.28
C MET A 1 2.56 -43.29 62.05
N HIS A 2 1.37 -42.75 61.83
CA HIS A 2 1.05 -41.80 60.72
C HIS A 2 1.35 -40.39 61.20
N LEU A 3 2.05 -39.60 60.44
CA LEU A 3 2.21 -38.19 60.63
C LEU A 3 1.64 -37.46 59.39
N GLU A 4 0.44 -36.92 59.52
CA GLU A 4 -0.20 -36.03 58.55
C GLU A 4 0.35 -34.60 58.72
N LEU A 5 0.87 -34.01 57.65
CA LEU A 5 1.21 -32.62 57.58
C LEU A 5 0.17 -31.87 56.76
N LEU A 6 -0.64 -31.06 57.45
CA LEU A 6 -1.58 -30.11 56.87
C LEU A 6 -0.79 -28.93 56.27
N PHE A 7 -0.89 -28.71 54.96
CA PHE A 7 -0.53 -27.48 54.30
C PHE A 7 -1.78 -26.60 54.09
N ALA A 8 -1.88 -25.55 54.87
CA ALA A 8 -2.88 -24.49 54.62
C ALA A 8 -2.38 -23.57 53.50
N ALA A 9 -3.02 -23.63 52.33
CA ALA A 9 -2.77 -22.66 51.23
C ALA A 9 -3.53 -21.37 51.49
N LEU A 10 -2.86 -20.31 51.79
CA LEU A 10 -3.38 -18.94 51.71
C LEU A 10 -3.50 -18.53 50.25
N VAL A 11 -4.68 -18.50 49.69
CA VAL A 11 -5.02 -17.93 48.40
C VAL A 11 -5.19 -16.42 48.61
N GLY A 12 -4.12 -15.67 48.37
CA GLY A 12 -4.19 -14.21 48.24
C GLY A 12 -4.72 -13.82 46.86
N SER A 13 -5.96 -13.32 46.82
CA SER A 13 -6.56 -12.74 45.61
C SER A 13 -5.89 -11.42 45.30
N ALA A 14 -4.85 -11.42 44.47
CA ALA A 14 -4.34 -10.20 43.85
C ALA A 14 -5.24 -9.81 42.69
N SER A 15 -6.09 -8.83 42.90
CA SER A 15 -6.81 -8.14 41.82
C SER A 15 -5.81 -7.40 40.95
N LEU A 16 -5.46 -7.99 39.81
CA LEU A 16 -4.78 -7.29 38.73
C LEU A 16 -5.76 -6.25 38.15
N ALA A 17 -5.64 -5.02 38.62
CA ALA A 17 -6.25 -3.88 37.94
C ALA A 17 -5.58 -3.77 36.56
N SER A 18 -6.30 -4.21 35.51
CA SER A 18 -5.95 -3.94 34.13
C SER A 18 -6.05 -2.44 33.89
N GLY A 19 -4.96 -1.72 34.11
CA GLY A 19 -4.80 -0.34 33.69
C GLY A 19 -4.77 -0.29 32.18
N GLY A 20 -5.95 -0.25 31.54
CA GLY A 20 -6.04 0.11 30.14
C GLY A 20 -5.45 1.51 29.99
N ALA A 21 -4.37 1.62 29.22
CA ALA A 21 -3.84 2.93 28.85
C ALA A 21 -4.95 3.70 28.13
N VAL A 22 -5.51 4.70 28.81
CA VAL A 22 -6.45 5.64 28.22
C VAL A 22 -5.68 6.35 27.11
N LEU A 23 -6.03 6.04 25.84
CA LEU A 23 -5.50 6.78 24.70
C LEU A 23 -5.75 8.27 24.96
N PRO A 24 -4.77 9.16 24.74
CA PRO A 24 -5.01 10.59 24.92
C PRO A 24 -6.22 10.99 24.10
N GLN A 25 -7.23 11.55 24.75
CA GLN A 25 -8.41 12.07 24.08
C GLN A 25 -7.95 13.18 23.16
N CYS A 26 -8.14 12.98 21.85
CA CYS A 26 -7.94 14.04 20.88
C CYS A 26 -8.83 15.23 21.28
N SER A 27 -8.31 16.45 21.20
CA SER A 27 -9.12 17.65 21.36
C SER A 27 -10.33 17.58 20.41
N PRO A 28 -11.51 18.12 20.79
CA PRO A 28 -12.67 18.12 19.91
C PRO A 28 -12.33 18.67 18.54
N ALA A 29 -12.62 17.91 17.49
CA ALA A 29 -12.32 18.30 16.12
C ALA A 29 -13.11 19.55 15.74
N THR A 30 -12.44 20.52 15.13
CA THR A 30 -13.12 21.68 14.53
C THR A 30 -13.82 21.22 13.25
N PRO A 31 -15.07 21.67 12.98
CA PRO A 31 -15.75 21.30 11.74
C PRO A 31 -14.93 21.68 10.49
N ILE A 32 -14.80 20.74 9.54
CA ILE A 32 -14.10 20.97 8.29
C ILE A 32 -14.86 21.99 7.43
N GLN A 33 -14.13 22.89 6.80
CA GLN A 33 -14.70 23.92 5.92
C GLN A 33 -14.51 23.52 4.46
N TRP A 34 -15.60 23.12 3.82
CA TRP A 34 -15.62 22.78 2.39
C TRP A 34 -15.76 24.04 1.55
N GLY A 35 -14.90 24.21 0.57
CA GLY A 35 -14.90 25.32 -0.40
C GLY A 35 -14.82 24.81 -1.84
N PRO A 36 -14.82 25.75 -2.82
CA PRO A 36 -14.56 25.42 -4.21
C PRO A 36 -13.15 24.86 -4.37
N CYS A 37 -13.01 23.89 -5.26
CA CYS A 37 -11.69 23.40 -5.69
C CYS A 37 -11.02 24.36 -6.68
N PRO A 38 -9.69 24.24 -6.95
CA PRO A 38 -9.03 24.89 -8.07
C PRO A 38 -9.78 24.68 -9.38
N SER A 39 -9.68 25.67 -10.31
CA SER A 39 -10.52 25.76 -11.52
C SER A 39 -10.28 24.65 -12.55
N ASP A 40 -9.16 23.95 -12.45
CA ASP A 40 -8.77 22.79 -13.27
C ASP A 40 -9.45 21.47 -12.83
N LEU A 41 -10.07 21.46 -11.63
CA LEU A 41 -10.80 20.29 -11.14
C LEU A 41 -12.30 20.34 -11.53
N PRO A 42 -13.00 19.18 -11.52
CA PRO A 42 -14.43 19.10 -11.80
C PRO A 42 -15.26 20.01 -10.88
N LYS A 43 -16.33 20.61 -11.40
CA LYS A 43 -17.19 21.53 -10.63
C LYS A 43 -18.10 20.84 -9.60
N ASP A 44 -18.26 19.52 -9.71
CA ASP A 44 -19.11 18.70 -8.83
C ASP A 44 -18.39 18.22 -7.57
N VAL A 45 -17.17 18.72 -7.32
CA VAL A 45 -16.39 18.41 -6.13
C VAL A 45 -16.17 19.65 -5.26
N GLN A 46 -15.88 19.41 -3.98
CA GLN A 46 -15.49 20.43 -3.01
C GLN A 46 -14.17 20.04 -2.37
N CYS A 47 -13.33 21.03 -2.11
CA CYS A 47 -12.02 20.86 -1.50
C CYS A 47 -11.98 21.42 -0.09
N ALA A 48 -11.10 20.87 0.73
CA ALA A 48 -10.82 21.38 2.06
C ALA A 48 -9.37 21.13 2.44
N GLN A 49 -8.88 21.96 3.35
CA GLN A 49 -7.66 21.71 4.10
C GLN A 49 -7.99 21.61 5.57
N TYR A 50 -7.39 20.63 6.27
CA TYR A 50 -7.64 20.38 7.67
C TYR A 50 -6.32 20.19 8.43
N LYS A 51 -6.16 20.90 9.55
CA LYS A 51 -4.94 20.81 10.36
C LYS A 51 -5.08 19.73 11.44
N VAL A 52 -4.04 18.87 11.53
CA VAL A 52 -3.91 17.86 12.57
C VAL A 52 -2.53 17.99 13.26
N PRO A 53 -2.37 17.55 14.50
CA PRO A 53 -1.06 17.56 15.14
C PRO A 53 -0.06 16.67 14.38
N ILE A 54 1.17 17.12 14.23
CA ILE A 54 2.27 16.28 13.78
C ILE A 54 2.44 15.13 14.79
N ASP A 55 2.51 15.48 16.07
CA ASP A 55 2.66 14.56 17.20
C ASP A 55 1.38 14.57 18.05
N TYR A 56 0.61 13.49 18.02
CA TYR A 56 -0.63 13.36 18.81
C TYR A 56 -0.38 13.28 20.33
N SER A 57 0.85 13.07 20.79
CA SER A 57 1.20 13.22 22.22
C SER A 57 1.28 14.70 22.65
N LYS A 58 1.36 15.61 21.68
CA LYS A 58 1.43 17.07 21.84
C LYS A 58 0.38 17.76 20.99
N PRO A 59 -0.90 17.61 21.32
CA PRO A 59 -2.01 18.05 20.45
C PRO A 59 -2.05 19.56 20.20
N ASN A 60 -1.39 20.37 21.00
CA ASN A 60 -1.24 21.82 20.84
C ASN A 60 0.14 22.21 20.27
N GLY A 61 0.93 21.24 19.79
CA GLY A 61 2.26 21.45 19.20
C GLY A 61 2.18 21.85 17.73
N GLU A 62 3.24 21.48 16.99
CA GLU A 62 3.29 21.72 15.54
C GLU A 62 2.20 20.93 14.80
N MET A 63 1.63 21.58 13.79
CA MET A 63 0.52 21.06 13.00
C MET A 63 0.98 20.73 11.57
N THR A 64 0.40 19.69 11.00
CA THR A 64 0.46 19.40 9.57
C THR A 64 -0.91 19.62 8.93
N THR A 65 -0.94 19.84 7.62
CA THR A 65 -2.18 20.07 6.87
C THR A 65 -2.51 18.84 6.05
N LEU A 66 -3.73 18.36 6.16
CA LEU A 66 -4.33 17.33 5.31
C LEU A 66 -5.19 18.00 4.25
N ALA A 67 -5.07 17.56 3.01
CA ALA A 67 -5.95 17.96 1.91
C ALA A 67 -7.02 16.89 1.70
N ALA A 68 -8.25 17.34 1.46
CA ALA A 68 -9.39 16.47 1.23
C ALA A 68 -10.25 16.98 0.07
N ILE A 69 -10.86 16.03 -0.65
CA ILE A 69 -11.87 16.28 -1.66
C ILE A 69 -13.16 15.57 -1.27
N ARG A 70 -14.29 16.19 -1.57
CA ARG A 70 -15.60 15.59 -1.43
C ARG A 70 -16.35 15.64 -2.76
N LYS A 71 -16.77 14.48 -3.25
CA LYS A 71 -17.77 14.35 -4.30
C LYS A 71 -19.11 14.08 -3.65
N LYS A 72 -20.07 15.00 -3.88
CA LYS A 72 -21.38 14.92 -3.21
C LYS A 72 -22.22 13.77 -3.72
N SER A 73 -23.01 13.22 -2.81
CA SER A 73 -24.08 12.27 -3.15
C SER A 73 -25.08 12.88 -4.15
N GLU A 74 -25.64 12.02 -4.99
CA GLU A 74 -26.77 12.33 -5.87
C GLU A 74 -28.10 12.41 -5.05
N SER A 75 -28.11 11.85 -3.84
CA SER A 75 -29.26 11.89 -2.94
C SER A 75 -29.42 13.29 -2.33
N PRO A 76 -30.64 13.85 -2.28
CA PRO A 76 -30.91 15.08 -1.54
C PRO A 76 -30.79 14.92 -0.01
N LYS A 77 -30.74 13.66 0.48
CA LYS A 77 -30.54 13.29 1.89
C LYS A 77 -29.52 12.16 1.96
N PRO A 78 -28.22 12.47 1.86
CA PRO A 78 -27.16 11.45 1.95
C PRO A 78 -27.21 10.76 3.32
N LYS A 79 -26.84 9.48 3.33
CA LYS A 79 -26.74 8.67 4.55
C LYS A 79 -25.47 8.97 5.38
N GLY A 80 -24.63 9.86 4.89
CA GLY A 80 -23.33 10.21 5.44
C GLY A 80 -22.24 10.14 4.38
N SER A 81 -21.02 9.94 4.80
CA SER A 81 -19.84 9.91 3.95
C SER A 81 -19.15 8.55 3.98
N VAL A 82 -18.52 8.17 2.85
CA VAL A 82 -17.59 7.06 2.73
C VAL A 82 -16.22 7.62 2.40
N PHE A 83 -15.21 7.29 3.17
CA PHE A 83 -13.83 7.63 2.88
C PHE A 83 -13.20 6.57 1.98
N LEU A 84 -12.43 6.99 0.98
CA LEU A 84 -11.68 6.12 0.07
C LEU A 84 -10.19 6.38 0.21
N ASN A 85 -9.41 5.32 0.43
CA ASN A 85 -7.96 5.36 0.37
C ASN A 85 -7.43 4.28 -0.60
N PRO A 86 -6.68 4.67 -1.64
CA PRO A 86 -6.18 3.75 -2.68
C PRO A 86 -4.96 2.92 -2.25
N GLY A 87 -4.33 3.26 -1.13
CA GLY A 87 -3.14 2.57 -0.62
C GLY A 87 -1.82 3.19 -1.04
N GLY A 88 -0.94 2.40 -1.60
CA GLY A 88 0.45 2.69 -1.87
C GLY A 88 1.37 1.98 -0.87
N PRO A 89 1.77 2.60 0.30
CA PRO A 89 1.49 3.98 0.75
C PRO A 89 2.02 5.05 -0.22
N GLY A 90 1.56 6.28 -0.02
CA GLY A 90 2.01 7.42 -0.84
C GLY A 90 1.06 7.80 -2.00
N THR A 91 0.01 6.99 -2.28
CA THR A 91 -0.95 7.31 -3.33
C THR A 91 -2.02 8.29 -2.84
N SER A 92 -2.37 9.26 -3.70
CA SER A 92 -3.34 10.33 -3.39
C SER A 92 -4.78 9.80 -3.33
N GLY A 93 -5.45 10.00 -2.20
CA GLY A 93 -6.88 9.75 -2.05
C GLY A 93 -7.73 10.73 -2.85
N ILE A 94 -7.27 11.96 -3.04
CA ILE A 94 -7.91 12.97 -3.89
C ILE A 94 -7.94 12.47 -5.34
N GLN A 95 -6.81 12.02 -5.88
CA GLN A 95 -6.74 11.50 -7.25
C GLN A 95 -7.57 10.23 -7.41
N ALA A 96 -7.63 9.37 -6.40
CA ALA A 96 -8.48 8.18 -6.42
C ALA A 96 -9.97 8.52 -6.59
N VAL A 97 -10.48 9.55 -5.90
CA VAL A 97 -11.88 10.01 -6.07
C VAL A 97 -12.10 10.67 -7.42
N LEU A 98 -11.13 11.47 -7.89
CA LEU A 98 -11.21 12.13 -9.20
C LEU A 98 -11.18 11.16 -10.38
N SER A 99 -10.50 10.03 -10.25
CA SER A 99 -10.39 8.99 -11.30
C SER A 99 -11.63 8.09 -11.42
N ILE A 100 -12.61 8.21 -10.52
CA ILE A 100 -13.83 7.41 -10.57
C ILE A 100 -14.69 7.78 -11.77
N LEU A 101 -14.78 6.86 -12.71
CA LEU A 101 -15.57 7.04 -13.93
C LEU A 101 -17.07 6.98 -13.64
N PRO A 102 -17.89 7.86 -14.26
CA PRO A 102 -19.35 7.78 -14.17
C PRO A 102 -19.84 6.40 -14.65
N GLY A 103 -20.82 5.84 -13.92
CA GLY A 103 -21.40 4.53 -14.23
C GLY A 103 -20.57 3.32 -13.75
N SER A 104 -19.34 3.52 -13.28
CA SER A 104 -18.55 2.46 -12.66
C SER A 104 -19.14 1.98 -11.33
N GLN A 105 -18.72 0.81 -10.82
CA GLN A 105 -19.16 0.35 -9.50
C GLN A 105 -18.78 1.33 -8.37
N PRO A 106 -17.55 1.87 -8.32
CA PRO A 106 -17.21 2.88 -7.33
C PRO A 106 -18.12 4.11 -7.34
N SER A 107 -18.59 4.57 -8.52
CA SER A 107 -19.49 5.73 -8.60
C SER A 107 -20.87 5.49 -8.01
N LYS A 108 -21.33 4.24 -7.87
CA LYS A 108 -22.65 3.90 -7.28
C LYS A 108 -22.77 4.23 -5.80
N ILE A 109 -21.67 4.42 -5.10
CA ILE A 109 -21.69 4.92 -3.71
C ILE A 109 -22.37 6.28 -3.64
N LEU A 110 -22.21 7.12 -4.66
CA LEU A 110 -22.79 8.46 -4.72
C LEU A 110 -24.33 8.47 -4.77
N ALA A 111 -24.99 7.34 -5.04
CA ALA A 111 -26.44 7.24 -4.95
C ALA A 111 -26.96 7.50 -3.51
N GLU A 112 -26.15 7.25 -2.48
CA GLU A 112 -26.58 7.34 -1.08
C GLU A 112 -25.59 8.06 -0.15
N TYR A 113 -24.31 8.15 -0.50
CA TYR A 113 -23.25 8.71 0.34
C TYR A 113 -22.42 9.77 -0.40
N ASP A 114 -21.93 10.75 0.34
CA ASP A 114 -20.81 11.55 -0.13
C ASP A 114 -19.55 10.66 -0.20
N LEU A 115 -18.70 10.86 -1.20
CA LEU A 115 -17.44 10.15 -1.32
C LEU A 115 -16.28 11.11 -1.04
N LEU A 116 -15.44 10.74 -0.07
CA LEU A 116 -14.32 11.54 0.40
C LEU A 116 -12.99 10.89 0.03
N GLY A 117 -12.13 11.66 -0.64
CA GLY A 117 -10.73 11.34 -0.82
C GLY A 117 -9.87 12.22 0.08
N VAL A 118 -8.93 11.63 0.77
CA VAL A 118 -7.98 12.35 1.63
C VAL A 118 -6.57 11.97 1.22
N ASP A 119 -5.74 12.95 0.99
CA ASP A 119 -4.31 12.73 0.91
C ASP A 119 -3.78 12.55 2.33
N PRO A 120 -3.26 11.39 2.72
CA PRO A 120 -2.68 11.20 4.05
C PRO A 120 -1.55 12.18 4.32
N ARG A 121 -1.14 12.32 5.58
CA ARG A 121 0.06 13.08 5.94
C ARG A 121 1.24 12.67 5.06
N GLY A 122 2.00 13.62 4.57
CA GLY A 122 3.14 13.38 3.70
C GLY A 122 2.82 13.19 2.21
N VAL A 123 1.54 13.09 1.82
CA VAL A 123 1.11 12.70 0.46
C VAL A 123 0.45 13.85 -0.29
N GLY A 124 0.73 13.96 -1.58
CA GLY A 124 -0.03 14.76 -2.55
C GLY A 124 -0.18 16.22 -2.16
N GLN A 125 -1.42 16.67 -2.03
CA GLN A 125 -1.76 18.07 -1.67
C GLN A 125 -1.78 18.32 -0.14
N SER A 126 -1.63 17.28 0.68
CA SER A 126 -1.30 17.43 2.11
C SER A 126 0.12 17.96 2.26
N THR A 127 0.52 18.38 3.48
CA THR A 127 1.94 18.73 3.70
C THR A 127 2.82 17.56 3.26
N PRO A 128 3.57 17.69 2.16
CA PRO A 128 4.26 16.55 1.55
C PRO A 128 5.57 16.21 2.25
N ILE A 129 6.01 14.95 2.12
CA ILE A 129 7.41 14.60 2.37
C ILE A 129 8.26 15.15 1.23
N LYS A 130 9.37 15.80 1.60
CA LYS A 130 10.35 16.37 0.67
C LYS A 130 11.69 15.71 0.86
N CYS A 131 12.29 15.27 -0.24
CA CYS A 131 13.64 14.71 -0.28
C CYS A 131 14.43 15.35 -1.44
N ASP A 132 15.74 15.17 -1.43
CA ASP A 132 16.62 15.64 -2.51
C ASP A 132 16.59 14.61 -3.66
N PRO A 133 16.00 14.96 -4.82
CA PRO A 133 15.90 14.05 -5.96
C PRO A 133 17.27 13.66 -6.52
N ALA A 134 18.28 14.54 -6.43
CA ALA A 134 19.62 14.22 -6.91
C ALA A 134 20.31 13.13 -6.07
N ILE A 135 19.99 13.06 -4.77
CA ILE A 135 20.43 11.95 -3.91
C ILE A 135 19.57 10.71 -4.21
N TRP A 136 18.24 10.85 -4.20
CA TRP A 136 17.31 9.74 -4.36
C TRP A 136 17.52 8.95 -5.66
N ASN A 137 17.74 9.64 -6.76
CA ASN A 137 17.89 9.03 -8.09
C ASN A 137 19.23 8.32 -8.33
N LYS A 138 20.18 8.39 -7.40
CA LYS A 138 21.42 7.63 -7.52
C LYS A 138 21.10 6.13 -7.41
N ARG A 139 21.56 5.37 -8.40
CA ARG A 139 21.41 3.92 -8.40
C ARG A 139 22.39 3.26 -7.43
N VAL A 140 21.85 2.42 -6.58
CA VAL A 140 22.59 1.51 -5.70
C VAL A 140 21.99 0.12 -5.82
N PRO A 141 22.75 -0.96 -5.66
CA PRO A 141 22.19 -2.30 -5.68
C PRO A 141 21.10 -2.47 -4.63
N THR A 142 19.96 -3.04 -5.01
CA THR A 142 18.91 -3.48 -4.08
C THR A 142 19.21 -4.89 -3.59
N LEU A 143 19.69 -5.76 -4.50
CA LEU A 143 20.21 -7.08 -4.16
C LEU A 143 21.74 -6.97 -3.93
N VAL A 144 22.22 -7.41 -2.77
CA VAL A 144 23.61 -7.23 -2.35
C VAL A 144 24.32 -8.58 -2.17
N TYR A 145 25.45 -8.74 -2.85
CA TYR A 145 26.22 -9.99 -2.86
C TYR A 145 27.45 -9.99 -1.95
N ASN A 146 27.78 -8.83 -1.36
CA ASN A 146 28.91 -8.68 -0.46
C ASN A 146 28.74 -7.46 0.46
N GLU A 147 29.54 -7.41 1.52
CA GLU A 147 29.51 -6.32 2.52
C GLU A 147 29.74 -4.93 1.91
N ALA A 148 30.62 -4.82 0.90
CA ALA A 148 30.91 -3.53 0.28
C ALA A 148 29.67 -2.96 -0.47
N GLN A 149 28.90 -3.81 -1.16
CA GLN A 149 27.63 -3.41 -1.79
C GLN A 149 26.58 -3.06 -0.73
N PHE A 150 26.50 -3.83 0.35
CA PHE A 150 25.62 -3.54 1.48
C PHE A 150 25.95 -2.19 2.11
N ASP A 151 27.21 -1.91 2.40
CA ASP A 151 27.64 -0.64 2.99
C ASP A 151 27.33 0.55 2.07
N ALA A 152 27.55 0.39 0.76
CA ALA A 152 27.21 1.42 -0.23
C ALA A 152 25.70 1.70 -0.28
N MET A 153 24.86 0.66 -0.23
CA MET A 153 23.40 0.77 -0.14
C MET A 153 22.98 1.47 1.16
N VAL A 154 23.52 1.04 2.30
CA VAL A 154 23.23 1.64 3.63
C VAL A 154 23.60 3.11 3.65
N GLN A 155 24.79 3.46 3.15
CA GLN A 155 25.25 4.86 3.10
C GLN A 155 24.33 5.72 2.23
N HIS A 156 23.93 5.21 1.07
CA HIS A 156 23.02 5.92 0.16
C HIS A 156 21.65 6.20 0.83
N TRP A 157 21.02 5.18 1.42
CA TRP A 157 19.68 5.35 2.04
C TRP A 157 19.75 6.17 3.33
N LYS A 158 20.89 6.18 4.01
CA LYS A 158 21.16 7.14 5.10
C LYS A 158 21.17 8.57 4.59
N GLU A 159 21.93 8.86 3.53
CA GLU A 159 21.99 10.18 2.91
C GLU A 159 20.63 10.65 2.39
N ALA A 160 19.86 9.75 1.76
CA ALA A 160 18.50 10.02 1.31
C ALA A 160 17.59 10.37 2.50
N GLY A 161 17.58 9.56 3.56
CA GLY A 161 16.80 9.81 4.77
C GLY A 161 17.19 11.13 5.48
N GLU A 162 18.48 11.45 5.55
CA GLU A 162 18.97 12.72 6.10
C GLU A 162 18.52 13.92 5.23
N SER A 163 18.48 13.77 3.90
CA SER A 163 17.95 14.80 2.99
C SER A 163 16.46 15.02 3.23
N CYS A 164 15.69 13.93 3.36
CA CYS A 164 14.25 14.00 3.66
C CYS A 164 14.01 14.70 5.00
N ARG A 165 14.78 14.37 6.03
CA ARG A 165 14.68 15.02 7.34
C ARG A 165 14.95 16.51 7.27
N ARG A 166 15.99 16.91 6.57
CA ARG A 166 16.36 18.34 6.41
C ARG A 166 15.28 19.14 5.68
N LEU A 167 14.66 18.53 4.65
CA LEU A 167 13.70 19.24 3.79
C LEU A 167 12.26 19.16 4.32
N THR A 168 11.89 18.07 5.01
CA THR A 168 10.54 17.86 5.56
C THR A 168 10.40 18.37 6.99
N GLY A 169 11.45 18.23 7.80
CA GLY A 169 11.40 18.55 9.24
C GLY A 169 10.67 17.51 10.08
N PRO A 170 10.01 17.95 11.20
CA PRO A 170 9.46 17.04 12.22
C PRO A 170 8.40 16.05 11.73
N LEU A 171 7.67 16.38 10.66
CA LEU A 171 6.63 15.50 10.10
C LEU A 171 7.19 14.10 9.76
N LEU A 172 8.45 14.04 9.30
CA LEU A 172 9.10 12.79 8.91
C LEU A 172 9.12 11.75 10.03
N ASP A 173 9.09 12.16 11.30
CA ASP A 173 9.11 11.25 12.45
C ASP A 173 7.74 10.65 12.79
N PHE A 174 6.67 11.05 12.12
CA PHE A 174 5.29 10.69 12.47
C PHE A 174 4.49 10.20 11.27
N MET A 175 5.15 9.44 10.39
CA MET A 175 4.55 8.92 9.16
C MET A 175 3.88 7.54 9.33
N ASP A 176 4.03 6.88 10.47
CA ASP A 176 3.50 5.55 10.73
C ASP A 176 1.98 5.45 10.59
N THR A 177 1.48 4.26 10.25
CA THR A 177 0.05 4.01 10.00
C THR A 177 -0.86 4.31 11.19
N LYS A 178 -0.37 4.22 12.44
CA LYS A 178 -1.18 4.61 13.61
C LYS A 178 -1.45 6.11 13.65
N ASN A 179 -0.49 6.94 13.22
CA ASN A 179 -0.71 8.38 13.08
C ASN A 179 -1.67 8.69 11.92
N VAL A 180 -1.57 7.98 10.80
CA VAL A 180 -2.54 8.08 9.69
C VAL A 180 -3.95 7.70 10.15
N ALA A 181 -4.12 6.64 10.93
CA ALA A 181 -5.41 6.24 11.48
C ALA A 181 -6.01 7.32 12.42
N ARG A 182 -5.16 7.99 13.23
CA ARG A 182 -5.60 9.13 14.04
C ARG A 182 -6.04 10.32 13.20
N ASP A 183 -5.38 10.57 12.08
CA ASP A 183 -5.79 11.62 11.13
C ASP A 183 -7.19 11.35 10.58
N PHE A 184 -7.46 10.11 10.19
CA PHE A 184 -8.80 9.72 9.73
C PHE A 184 -9.86 9.85 10.82
N GLU A 185 -9.53 9.56 12.09
CA GLU A 185 -10.45 9.79 13.21
C GLU A 185 -10.73 11.28 13.41
N GLN A 186 -9.72 12.16 13.32
CA GLN A 186 -9.93 13.61 13.38
C GLN A 186 -10.82 14.10 12.22
N LEU A 187 -10.58 13.60 11.01
CA LEU A 187 -11.38 13.95 9.84
C LEU A 187 -12.82 13.44 9.95
N ARG A 188 -13.04 12.21 10.43
CA ARG A 188 -14.39 11.69 10.69
C ARG A 188 -15.18 12.63 11.59
N GLN A 189 -14.59 13.07 12.71
CA GLN A 189 -15.20 14.00 13.63
C GLN A 189 -15.43 15.37 12.99
N ALA A 190 -14.44 15.89 12.24
CA ALA A 190 -14.51 17.18 11.57
C ALA A 190 -15.60 17.24 10.48
N VAL A 191 -15.85 16.13 9.79
CA VAL A 191 -16.94 15.98 8.81
C VAL A 191 -18.30 15.85 9.51
N GLY A 192 -18.33 15.50 10.80
CA GLY A 192 -19.55 15.31 11.59
C GLY A 192 -20.11 13.88 11.52
N GLU A 193 -19.33 12.91 11.05
CA GLU A 193 -19.76 11.52 10.94
C GLU A 193 -19.71 10.80 12.30
N SER A 194 -20.80 10.14 12.67
CA SER A 194 -20.84 9.31 13.89
C SER A 194 -20.05 8.01 13.75
N LYS A 195 -19.91 7.50 12.52
CA LYS A 195 -19.22 6.27 12.16
C LYS A 195 -18.28 6.47 10.98
N PHE A 196 -17.18 5.75 10.96
CA PHE A 196 -16.20 5.75 9.88
C PHE A 196 -16.56 4.68 8.86
N ASN A 197 -17.22 5.08 7.76
CA ASN A 197 -17.41 4.22 6.61
C ASN A 197 -16.19 4.34 5.70
N PHE A 198 -15.62 3.21 5.31
CA PHE A 198 -14.31 3.22 4.67
C PHE A 198 -14.18 2.17 3.57
N ILE A 199 -13.54 2.57 2.48
CA ILE A 199 -13.03 1.68 1.43
C ILE A 199 -11.52 1.83 1.44
N GLY A 200 -10.83 0.77 1.85
CA GLY A 200 -9.36 0.72 1.87
C GLY A 200 -8.85 -0.27 0.85
N LEU A 201 -8.05 0.21 -0.09
CA LEU A 201 -7.43 -0.62 -1.12
C LEU A 201 -5.94 -0.80 -0.83
N SER A 202 -5.41 -2.02 -0.93
CA SER A 202 -3.97 -2.27 -0.73
C SER A 202 -3.49 -1.81 0.66
N TYR A 203 -2.49 -0.98 0.78
CA TYR A 203 -2.08 -0.35 2.05
C TYR A 203 -3.28 0.35 2.76
N GLY A 204 -4.29 0.80 2.04
CA GLY A 204 -5.54 1.28 2.64
C GLY A 204 -6.24 0.23 3.51
N SER A 205 -6.03 -1.05 3.26
CA SER A 205 -6.52 -2.14 4.12
C SER A 205 -5.80 -2.15 5.48
N GLN A 206 -4.49 -1.90 5.49
CA GLN A 206 -3.70 -1.74 6.72
C GLN A 206 -4.19 -0.53 7.53
N ILE A 207 -4.46 0.60 6.88
CA ILE A 207 -5.08 1.76 7.54
C ILE A 207 -6.43 1.38 8.15
N GLY A 208 -7.28 0.67 7.39
CA GLY A 208 -8.63 0.30 7.81
C GLY A 208 -8.65 -0.56 9.07
N TYR A 209 -7.93 -1.68 9.10
CA TYR A 209 -7.93 -2.52 10.29
C TYR A 209 -7.12 -1.92 11.46
N THR A 210 -6.09 -1.09 11.19
CA THR A 210 -5.41 -0.32 12.24
C THR A 210 -6.37 0.68 12.88
N TYR A 211 -7.19 1.38 12.08
CA TYR A 211 -8.24 2.25 12.59
C TYR A 211 -9.27 1.45 13.41
N ALA A 212 -9.71 0.32 12.90
CA ALA A 212 -10.69 -0.55 13.58
C ALA A 212 -10.18 -1.06 14.93
N GLU A 213 -8.91 -1.45 15.01
CA GLU A 213 -8.24 -1.83 16.26
C GLU A 213 -8.17 -0.67 17.27
N MET A 214 -7.88 0.55 16.80
CA MET A 214 -7.73 1.74 17.66
C MET A 214 -9.05 2.35 18.09
N PHE A 215 -10.07 2.31 17.23
CA PHE A 215 -11.35 2.98 17.41
C PHE A 215 -12.54 2.06 17.09
N PRO A 216 -12.65 0.87 17.70
CA PRO A 216 -13.65 -0.14 17.32
C PRO A 216 -15.08 0.36 17.39
N SER A 217 -15.41 1.18 18.39
CA SER A 217 -16.74 1.77 18.55
C SER A 217 -17.12 2.79 17.46
N ASN A 218 -16.13 3.31 16.71
CA ASN A 218 -16.36 4.34 15.68
C ASN A 218 -16.44 3.74 14.26
N VAL A 219 -16.17 2.43 14.11
CA VAL A 219 -16.27 1.75 12.82
C VAL A 219 -17.73 1.73 12.35
N GLY A 220 -17.91 2.07 11.07
CA GLY A 220 -19.15 1.93 10.33
C GLY A 220 -19.08 0.74 9.36
N ARG A 221 -19.44 0.94 8.10
CA ARG A 221 -19.24 -0.05 7.04
C ARG A 221 -17.85 0.09 6.47
N MET A 222 -17.05 -0.97 6.60
CA MET A 222 -15.66 -0.98 6.21
C MET A 222 -15.40 -2.15 5.25
N ALA A 223 -15.00 -1.84 4.03
CA ALA A 223 -14.60 -2.81 3.02
C ALA A 223 -13.10 -2.64 2.69
N LEU A 224 -12.32 -3.69 2.86
CA LEU A 224 -10.88 -3.71 2.67
C LEU A 224 -10.54 -4.69 1.56
N ASP A 225 -9.83 -4.24 0.53
CA ASP A 225 -9.59 -5.00 -0.71
C ASP A 225 -8.10 -4.99 -1.09
N GLY A 226 -7.54 -6.16 -1.35
CA GLY A 226 -6.10 -6.32 -1.52
C GLY A 226 -5.37 -6.20 -0.18
N ILE A 227 -5.58 -7.18 0.68
CA ILE A 227 -5.21 -7.13 2.10
C ILE A 227 -3.70 -7.19 2.29
N VAL A 228 -3.16 -6.17 2.98
CA VAL A 228 -1.77 -6.14 3.44
C VAL A 228 -1.70 -6.68 4.87
N ASP A 229 -0.84 -7.66 5.13
CA ASP A 229 -0.65 -8.22 6.47
C ASP A 229 0.58 -7.61 7.17
N HIS A 230 0.34 -6.65 8.04
CA HIS A 230 1.34 -6.03 8.91
C HIS A 230 1.40 -6.72 10.29
N THR A 231 1.02 -7.98 10.39
CA THR A 231 0.95 -8.69 11.68
C THR A 231 1.99 -9.79 11.84
N LYS A 232 2.63 -10.17 10.75
CA LYS A 232 3.63 -11.26 10.70
C LYS A 232 5.06 -10.70 10.60
N PRO A 233 6.07 -11.49 10.99
CA PRO A 233 7.46 -11.09 10.83
C PRO A 233 7.82 -10.72 9.38
N ARG A 234 8.80 -9.82 9.19
CA ARG A 234 9.23 -9.33 7.87
C ARG A 234 9.56 -10.43 6.86
N VAL A 235 10.16 -11.55 7.33
CA VAL A 235 10.53 -12.68 6.45
C VAL A 235 9.28 -13.26 5.79
N TYR A 236 8.19 -13.46 6.55
CA TYR A 236 6.91 -13.93 6.01
C TYR A 236 6.33 -12.92 5.00
N ALA A 237 6.43 -11.63 5.28
CA ALA A 237 5.91 -10.61 4.37
C ALA A 237 6.64 -10.64 3.03
N VAL A 238 7.99 -10.66 3.05
CA VAL A 238 8.82 -10.74 1.84
C VAL A 238 8.54 -12.03 1.04
N GLU A 239 8.49 -13.18 1.73
CA GLU A 239 8.23 -14.48 1.08
C GLU A 239 6.85 -14.50 0.40
N ALA A 240 5.80 -14.09 1.12
CA ALA A 240 4.44 -14.13 0.61
C ALA A 240 4.24 -13.20 -0.60
N GLU A 241 4.82 -11.99 -0.56
CA GLU A 241 4.75 -11.05 -1.69
C GLU A 241 5.59 -11.51 -2.88
N ALA A 242 6.82 -12.01 -2.66
CA ALA A 242 7.66 -12.54 -3.70
C ALA A 242 7.02 -13.73 -4.42
N ASN A 243 6.46 -14.68 -3.66
CA ASN A 243 5.78 -15.85 -4.22
C ASN A 243 4.52 -15.48 -5.01
N THR A 244 3.73 -14.52 -4.55
CA THR A 244 2.52 -14.12 -5.28
C THR A 244 2.85 -13.34 -6.56
N LEU A 245 3.91 -12.53 -6.56
CA LEU A 245 4.42 -11.84 -7.74
C LEU A 245 4.92 -12.85 -8.79
N GLU A 246 5.74 -13.81 -8.38
CA GLU A 246 6.27 -14.88 -9.23
C GLU A 246 5.15 -15.73 -9.83
N THR A 247 4.16 -16.13 -9.01
CA THR A 247 2.98 -16.86 -9.46
C THR A 247 2.21 -16.06 -10.52
N THR A 248 2.06 -14.75 -10.32
CA THR A 248 1.37 -13.90 -11.30
C THR A 248 2.17 -13.75 -12.59
N LEU A 249 3.50 -13.69 -12.51
CA LEU A 249 4.36 -13.70 -13.70
C LEU A 249 4.23 -15.02 -14.49
N HIS A 250 4.18 -16.16 -13.83
CA HIS A 250 3.92 -17.45 -14.51
C HIS A 250 2.54 -17.46 -15.20
N ARG A 251 1.52 -16.89 -14.56
CA ARG A 251 0.19 -16.76 -15.18
C ARG A 251 0.19 -15.82 -16.39
N PHE A 252 0.99 -14.75 -16.34
CA PHE A 252 1.21 -13.89 -17.51
C PHE A 252 1.86 -14.67 -18.66
N ILE A 253 2.91 -15.47 -18.36
CA ILE A 253 3.60 -16.31 -19.35
C ILE A 253 2.62 -17.29 -20.02
N ASP A 254 1.83 -17.98 -19.22
CA ASP A 254 0.80 -18.93 -19.69
C ASP A 254 -0.26 -18.22 -20.53
N TRP A 255 -0.75 -17.06 -20.08
CA TRP A 255 -1.71 -16.26 -20.82
C TRP A 255 -1.15 -15.84 -22.19
N CYS A 256 0.08 -15.37 -22.21
CA CYS A 256 0.74 -14.91 -23.41
C CYS A 256 0.98 -16.06 -24.40
N GLY A 257 1.41 -17.23 -23.93
CA GLY A 257 1.57 -18.42 -24.75
C GLY A 257 0.26 -18.90 -25.40
N ASN A 258 -0.86 -18.71 -24.72
CA ASN A 258 -2.19 -19.14 -25.19
C ASN A 258 -3.00 -18.03 -25.90
N ASN A 259 -2.55 -16.78 -25.89
CA ASN A 259 -3.28 -15.66 -26.47
C ASN A 259 -2.61 -15.13 -27.74
N LYS A 260 -3.23 -15.33 -28.88
CA LYS A 260 -2.74 -14.89 -30.20
C LYS A 260 -2.54 -13.37 -30.30
N THR A 261 -3.15 -12.58 -29.44
CA THR A 261 -2.96 -11.11 -29.42
C THR A 261 -1.75 -10.67 -28.58
N CYS A 262 -1.14 -11.58 -27.84
CA CYS A 262 0.07 -11.26 -27.09
C CYS A 262 1.27 -11.06 -28.04
N ALA A 263 2.02 -9.98 -27.84
CA ALA A 263 3.18 -9.65 -28.65
C ALA A 263 4.30 -10.73 -28.61
N LEU A 264 4.32 -11.55 -27.55
CA LEU A 264 5.28 -12.67 -27.37
C LEU A 264 4.64 -14.05 -27.63
N HIS A 265 3.43 -14.13 -28.21
CA HIS A 265 2.74 -15.41 -28.44
C HIS A 265 3.57 -16.46 -29.17
N ASN A 266 4.41 -16.05 -30.11
CA ASN A 266 5.29 -16.95 -30.87
C ASN A 266 6.63 -17.25 -30.17
N ASN A 267 6.88 -16.68 -29.00
CA ASN A 267 8.06 -16.98 -28.21
C ASN A 267 7.80 -18.22 -27.36
N THR A 268 8.54 -19.30 -27.62
CA THR A 268 8.37 -20.59 -26.95
C THR A 268 9.03 -20.61 -25.56
N ASP A 269 9.83 -19.57 -25.21
CA ASP A 269 10.53 -19.47 -23.93
C ASP A 269 10.57 -18.02 -23.41
N ILE A 270 9.39 -17.54 -22.98
CA ILE A 270 9.27 -16.19 -22.37
C ILE A 270 10.02 -16.11 -21.04
N ALA A 271 10.02 -17.18 -20.24
CA ALA A 271 10.78 -17.22 -19.00
C ALA A 271 12.29 -17.09 -19.23
N GLY A 272 12.82 -17.81 -20.23
CA GLY A 272 14.22 -17.68 -20.65
C GLY A 272 14.55 -16.29 -21.21
N LEU A 273 13.62 -15.65 -21.93
CA LEU A 273 13.77 -14.25 -22.36
C LEU A 273 13.94 -13.32 -21.16
N ILE A 274 13.08 -13.42 -20.14
CA ILE A 274 13.14 -12.61 -18.93
C ILE A 274 14.46 -12.81 -18.20
N LYS A 275 14.86 -14.07 -17.97
CA LYS A 275 16.15 -14.40 -17.30
C LYS A 275 17.35 -13.81 -18.04
N ARG A 276 17.39 -13.96 -19.38
CA ARG A 276 18.47 -13.42 -20.20
C ARG A 276 18.53 -11.90 -20.11
N LEU A 277 17.40 -11.21 -20.29
CA LEU A 277 17.36 -9.75 -20.24
C LEU A 277 17.74 -9.21 -18.85
N ALA A 278 17.31 -9.86 -17.77
CA ALA A 278 17.72 -9.50 -16.41
C ALA A 278 19.24 -9.64 -16.21
N ALA A 279 19.85 -10.73 -16.72
CA ALA A 279 21.28 -10.97 -16.65
C ALA A 279 22.07 -9.98 -17.53
N GLU A 280 21.58 -9.68 -18.73
CA GLU A 280 22.17 -8.67 -19.62
C GLU A 280 22.13 -7.27 -18.97
N ALA A 281 20.99 -6.89 -18.39
CA ALA A 281 20.80 -5.60 -17.74
C ALA A 281 21.66 -5.41 -16.47
N GLU A 282 22.08 -6.50 -15.81
CA GLU A 282 23.02 -6.46 -14.69
C GLU A 282 24.43 -6.05 -15.14
N VAL A 283 24.88 -6.60 -16.27
CA VAL A 283 26.23 -6.36 -16.81
C VAL A 283 26.29 -5.04 -17.58
N SER A 284 25.24 -4.76 -18.37
CA SER A 284 25.11 -3.56 -19.19
C SER A 284 23.67 -3.13 -19.27
N PRO A 285 23.28 -2.00 -18.65
CA PRO A 285 21.91 -1.53 -18.70
C PRO A 285 21.37 -1.42 -20.13
N ILE A 286 20.13 -1.88 -20.34
CA ILE A 286 19.49 -1.86 -21.66
C ILE A 286 19.05 -0.41 -21.97
N PRO A 287 19.35 0.13 -23.19
CA PRO A 287 18.93 1.48 -23.56
C PRO A 287 17.44 1.70 -23.47
N ALA A 288 17.05 2.94 -23.11
CA ALA A 288 15.66 3.41 -23.05
C ALA A 288 15.50 4.74 -23.84
N PRO A 289 15.66 4.71 -25.18
CA PRO A 289 15.82 5.92 -25.99
C PRO A 289 14.58 6.82 -26.03
N LYS A 290 13.37 6.27 -25.76
CA LYS A 290 12.14 7.07 -25.71
C LYS A 290 12.03 7.90 -24.44
N CYS A 291 12.76 7.57 -23.38
CA CYS A 291 12.81 8.35 -22.14
C CYS A 291 13.45 9.74 -22.34
N GLU A 292 14.35 9.87 -23.31
CA GLU A 292 14.95 11.18 -23.66
C GLU A 292 13.98 12.09 -24.41
N GLN A 293 12.91 11.54 -24.98
CA GLN A 293 11.95 12.22 -25.86
C GLN A 293 10.60 12.51 -25.17
N SER A 294 10.27 11.81 -24.10
CA SER A 294 8.99 11.96 -23.40
C SER A 294 9.12 12.95 -22.24
N GLY A 295 8.44 14.12 -22.36
CA GLY A 295 8.35 15.07 -21.25
C GLY A 295 7.30 14.74 -20.19
N ASP A 296 6.53 13.64 -20.34
CA ASP A 296 5.30 13.42 -19.59
C ASP A 296 5.47 12.60 -18.31
N LEU A 297 6.46 11.69 -18.24
CA LEU A 297 6.78 10.92 -17.03
C LEU A 297 8.29 10.85 -16.85
N PRO A 298 8.81 11.02 -15.62
CA PRO A 298 10.23 10.90 -15.35
C PRO A 298 10.66 9.46 -15.62
N CYS A 299 11.64 9.27 -16.53
CA CYS A 299 12.23 7.98 -16.79
C CYS A 299 13.72 8.09 -17.12
N GLN A 300 14.48 7.02 -16.91
CA GLN A 300 15.93 7.01 -17.15
C GLN A 300 16.24 6.53 -18.56
N SER A 301 17.35 7.03 -19.14
CA SER A 301 17.79 6.70 -20.50
C SER A 301 18.26 5.26 -20.70
N ASN A 302 18.34 4.49 -19.62
CA ASN A 302 18.65 3.06 -19.64
C ASN A 302 18.05 2.35 -18.44
N VAL A 303 17.94 1.01 -18.50
CA VAL A 303 17.29 0.15 -17.52
C VAL A 303 18.30 -0.89 -17.03
N ASN A 304 18.66 -0.86 -15.75
CA ASN A 304 19.45 -1.89 -15.10
C ASN A 304 18.58 -3.09 -14.69
N ARG A 305 19.15 -4.11 -14.06
CA ARG A 305 18.40 -5.30 -13.65
C ARG A 305 17.27 -4.99 -12.67
N GLU A 306 17.50 -4.15 -11.67
CA GLU A 306 16.49 -3.79 -10.69
C GLU A 306 15.34 -3.02 -11.34
N ASP A 307 15.64 -2.04 -12.20
CA ASP A 307 14.62 -1.30 -12.95
C ASP A 307 13.82 -2.25 -13.86
N PHE A 308 14.49 -3.20 -14.52
CA PHE A 308 13.84 -4.20 -15.38
C PHE A 308 12.85 -5.07 -14.61
N LEU A 309 13.25 -5.60 -13.45
CA LEU A 309 12.39 -6.44 -12.62
C LEU A 309 11.25 -5.64 -11.98
N ALA A 310 11.50 -4.40 -11.58
CA ALA A 310 10.48 -3.50 -11.09
C ALA A 310 9.49 -3.10 -12.19
N GLY A 311 9.95 -2.91 -13.43
CA GLY A 311 9.09 -2.69 -14.60
C GLY A 311 8.18 -3.88 -14.89
N ILE A 312 8.67 -5.11 -14.71
CA ILE A 312 7.84 -6.32 -14.77
C ILE A 312 6.78 -6.30 -13.67
N GLN A 313 7.14 -6.01 -12.43
CA GLN A 313 6.19 -5.88 -11.33
C GLN A 313 5.08 -4.86 -11.67
N GLY A 314 5.47 -3.69 -12.16
CA GLY A 314 4.53 -2.65 -12.60
C GLY A 314 3.54 -3.16 -13.66
N GLY A 315 4.01 -3.88 -14.67
CA GLY A 315 3.18 -4.46 -15.73
C GLY A 315 2.27 -5.62 -15.29
N LEU A 316 2.52 -6.20 -14.11
CA LEU A 316 1.70 -7.28 -13.55
C LEU A 316 0.58 -6.79 -12.64
N ILE A 317 0.63 -5.54 -12.17
CA ILE A 317 -0.35 -4.98 -11.21
C ILE A 317 -1.77 -5.13 -11.72
N LEU A 318 -2.04 -4.86 -13.00
CA LEU A 318 -3.34 -5.07 -13.62
C LEU A 318 -3.22 -6.00 -14.83
N LYS A 319 -4.12 -6.97 -14.93
CA LYS A 319 -4.21 -7.81 -16.15
C LYS A 319 -4.65 -6.98 -17.34
N THR A 320 -5.68 -6.17 -17.16
CA THR A 320 -6.12 -5.17 -18.16
C THR A 320 -5.60 -3.81 -17.71
N GLY A 321 -4.67 -3.24 -18.47
CA GLY A 321 -4.09 -1.96 -18.15
C GLY A 321 -5.08 -0.79 -18.23
N MET A 322 -4.65 0.35 -17.76
CA MET A 322 -5.31 1.66 -17.89
C MET A 322 -4.31 2.67 -18.50
N PRO A 323 -3.93 2.48 -19.78
CA PRO A 323 -2.98 3.38 -20.42
C PRO A 323 -3.50 4.84 -20.45
N PRO A 324 -2.63 5.84 -20.32
CA PRO A 324 -1.18 5.73 -20.17
C PRO A 324 -0.69 5.51 -18.72
N TYR A 325 -1.59 5.47 -17.73
CA TYR A 325 -1.26 5.55 -16.29
C TYR A 325 -0.73 4.24 -15.71
N GLN A 326 -1.28 3.10 -16.15
CA GLN A 326 -0.93 1.78 -15.63
C GLN A 326 -0.89 0.77 -16.78
N PRO A 327 0.28 0.18 -17.13
CA PRO A 327 0.35 -0.89 -18.11
C PRO A 327 -0.34 -2.14 -17.59
N GLY A 328 -0.81 -2.97 -18.53
CA GLY A 328 -1.31 -4.32 -18.26
C GLY A 328 -0.46 -5.38 -18.93
N TRP A 329 -0.99 -6.58 -19.00
CA TRP A 329 -0.27 -7.73 -19.57
C TRP A 329 0.05 -7.58 -21.06
N SER A 330 -0.83 -6.92 -21.82
CA SER A 330 -0.58 -6.67 -23.25
C SER A 330 0.63 -5.74 -23.43
N GLU A 331 0.64 -4.62 -22.71
CA GLU A 331 1.71 -3.65 -22.75
C GLU A 331 3.02 -4.24 -22.21
N LEU A 332 2.96 -5.04 -21.13
CA LEU A 332 4.13 -5.74 -20.60
C LEU A 332 4.77 -6.66 -21.65
N ALA A 333 3.97 -7.39 -22.41
CA ALA A 333 4.47 -8.24 -23.50
C ALA A 333 5.17 -7.43 -24.59
N GLU A 334 4.61 -6.26 -24.97
CA GLU A 334 5.24 -5.33 -25.91
C GLU A 334 6.56 -4.78 -25.38
N TYR A 335 6.60 -4.40 -24.11
CA TYR A 335 7.81 -3.88 -23.46
C TYR A 335 8.94 -4.92 -23.39
N LEU A 336 8.61 -6.17 -23.05
CA LEU A 336 9.56 -7.28 -23.04
C LEU A 336 10.08 -7.60 -24.45
N LEU A 337 9.21 -7.56 -25.46
CA LEU A 337 9.59 -7.74 -26.86
C LEU A 337 10.51 -6.62 -27.35
N ALA A 338 10.24 -5.37 -26.98
CA ALA A 338 11.05 -4.21 -27.31
C ALA A 338 12.41 -4.26 -26.60
N ALA A 339 12.44 -4.62 -25.30
CA ALA A 339 13.67 -4.79 -24.54
C ALA A 339 14.58 -5.87 -25.16
N GLY A 340 14.00 -6.99 -25.66
CA GLY A 340 14.74 -8.01 -26.41
C GLY A 340 15.34 -7.53 -27.73
N LYS A 341 14.95 -6.33 -28.21
CA LYS A 341 15.49 -5.64 -29.39
C LYS A 341 16.36 -4.44 -29.03
N GLY A 342 16.67 -4.23 -27.74
CA GLY A 342 17.51 -3.15 -27.24
C GLY A 342 16.78 -1.84 -26.89
N ASP A 343 15.43 -1.85 -26.72
CA ASP A 343 14.65 -0.70 -26.28
C ASP A 343 13.81 -1.08 -25.04
N ALA A 344 14.33 -0.76 -23.85
CA ALA A 344 13.64 -1.01 -22.57
C ALA A 344 12.84 0.18 -22.05
N SER A 345 12.50 1.17 -22.90
CA SER A 345 11.83 2.40 -22.47
C SER A 345 10.52 2.15 -21.71
N GLY A 346 9.73 1.14 -22.09
CA GLY A 346 8.48 0.78 -21.39
C GLY A 346 8.68 0.14 -20.01
N LEU A 347 9.92 -0.28 -19.67
CA LEU A 347 10.27 -0.87 -18.37
C LEU A 347 11.08 0.09 -17.50
N SER A 348 11.33 1.33 -17.99
CA SER A 348 12.00 2.39 -17.24
C SER A 348 11.01 3.14 -16.33
N ALA A 349 11.46 3.93 -15.41
CA ALA A 349 10.68 4.87 -14.59
C ALA A 349 10.25 4.41 -13.18
N HIS A 350 10.31 3.14 -12.83
CA HIS A 350 9.68 2.66 -11.59
C HIS A 350 10.25 3.28 -10.29
N TYR A 351 11.51 3.64 -10.24
CA TYR A 351 12.15 4.25 -9.05
C TYR A 351 12.74 5.64 -9.28
N TYR A 352 12.60 6.16 -10.47
CA TYR A 352 13.15 7.47 -10.84
C TYR A 352 12.10 8.56 -10.65
N VAL A 353 12.41 9.55 -9.81
CA VAL A 353 11.45 10.62 -9.44
C VAL A 353 11.66 11.92 -10.25
N GLY A 354 12.58 11.94 -11.21
CA GLY A 354 12.91 13.15 -11.97
C GLY A 354 13.56 14.22 -11.09
N GLU A 355 13.19 15.48 -11.30
CA GLU A 355 13.73 16.62 -10.56
C GLU A 355 12.77 17.14 -9.46
N THR A 356 11.64 16.43 -9.21
CA THR A 356 10.70 16.85 -8.18
C THR A 356 11.23 16.59 -6.77
N ASP A 357 11.04 17.56 -5.88
CA ASP A 357 11.33 17.39 -4.44
C ASP A 357 10.16 16.80 -3.65
N THR A 358 9.05 16.48 -4.32
CA THR A 358 7.83 15.87 -3.74
C THR A 358 7.28 14.77 -4.63
N THR A 359 7.10 13.57 -4.07
CA THR A 359 6.46 12.43 -4.75
C THR A 359 5.87 11.48 -3.73
N GLY A 360 4.92 10.63 -4.18
CA GLY A 360 4.38 9.55 -3.38
C GLY A 360 5.43 8.54 -2.90
N ASP A 361 6.52 8.35 -3.67
CA ASP A 361 7.61 7.41 -3.31
C ASP A 361 8.34 7.81 -2.03
N PHE A 362 8.55 9.11 -1.81
CA PHE A 362 9.15 9.61 -0.58
C PHE A 362 8.27 9.30 0.63
N ALA A 363 6.96 9.55 0.51
CA ALA A 363 5.99 9.23 1.54
C ALA A 363 5.87 7.71 1.74
N SER A 364 5.90 6.93 0.67
CA SER A 364 5.86 5.47 0.71
C SER A 364 7.01 4.90 1.54
N LEU A 365 8.24 5.33 1.26
CA LEU A 365 9.39 4.87 2.02
C LEU A 365 9.37 5.38 3.47
N ALA A 366 8.95 6.63 3.69
CA ALA A 366 8.84 7.20 5.04
C ALA A 366 7.83 6.45 5.93
N VAL A 367 6.69 6.00 5.37
CA VAL A 367 5.71 5.14 6.05
C VAL A 367 6.31 3.75 6.26
N GLY A 368 6.82 3.13 5.21
CA GLY A 368 7.38 1.79 5.25
C GLY A 368 8.48 1.64 6.30
N CYS A 369 9.40 2.59 6.37
CA CYS A 369 10.49 2.54 7.35
C CYS A 369 10.05 2.77 8.81
N GLN A 370 8.85 3.27 9.06
CA GLN A 370 8.30 3.38 10.42
C GLN A 370 7.36 2.23 10.79
N ASP A 371 6.85 1.51 9.81
CA ASP A 371 5.93 0.39 10.03
C ASP A 371 6.62 -0.98 9.93
N TRP A 372 7.58 -1.15 9.02
CA TRP A 372 8.14 -2.47 8.69
C TRP A 372 9.54 -2.67 9.27
N GLU A 373 9.79 -3.84 9.85
CA GLU A 373 11.12 -4.23 10.31
C GLU A 373 12.11 -4.30 9.14
N HIS A 374 13.32 -3.80 9.36
CA HIS A 374 14.41 -3.79 8.38
C HIS A 374 15.46 -4.86 8.67
N ALA A 375 16.37 -5.09 7.72
CA ALA A 375 17.51 -5.97 7.93
C ALA A 375 18.43 -5.43 9.03
N LYS A 376 19.00 -6.35 9.80
CA LYS A 376 19.88 -6.02 10.95
C LYS A 376 21.37 -5.93 10.56
N GLY A 377 21.70 -6.23 9.29
CA GLY A 377 23.05 -6.22 8.76
C GLY A 377 23.13 -7.06 7.49
N PHE A 378 24.31 -7.13 6.88
CA PHE A 378 24.53 -7.84 5.62
C PHE A 378 24.08 -9.32 5.69
N ALA A 379 24.54 -10.07 6.68
CA ALA A 379 24.20 -11.50 6.78
C ALA A 379 22.70 -11.78 6.92
N ASP A 380 21.98 -10.90 7.62
CA ASP A 380 20.53 -11.01 7.80
C ASP A 380 19.78 -10.67 6.49
N LEU A 381 20.21 -9.63 5.76
CA LEU A 381 19.66 -9.29 4.45
C LEU A 381 19.92 -10.38 3.42
N HIS A 382 21.17 -10.83 3.31
CA HIS A 382 21.58 -11.84 2.35
C HIS A 382 20.83 -13.16 2.53
N ALA A 383 20.58 -13.57 3.79
CA ALA A 383 19.78 -14.75 4.08
C ALA A 383 18.30 -14.59 3.60
N ILE A 384 17.74 -13.38 3.68
CA ILE A 384 16.39 -13.09 3.16
C ILE A 384 16.40 -13.12 1.62
N GLU A 385 17.40 -12.53 0.98
CA GLU A 385 17.55 -12.53 -0.48
C GLU A 385 17.73 -13.95 -1.04
N ASP A 386 18.60 -14.76 -0.44
CA ASP A 386 18.82 -16.16 -0.83
C ASP A 386 17.53 -16.98 -0.75
N MET A 387 16.78 -16.82 0.34
CA MET A 387 15.48 -17.46 0.49
C MET A 387 14.50 -17.00 -0.59
N THR A 388 14.44 -15.69 -0.83
CA THR A 388 13.49 -15.08 -1.78
C THR A 388 13.73 -15.53 -3.21
N ILE A 389 15.00 -15.67 -3.65
CA ILE A 389 15.37 -16.18 -4.98
C ILE A 389 14.88 -17.63 -5.19
N VAL A 390 14.80 -18.44 -4.13
CA VAL A 390 14.28 -19.82 -4.24
C VAL A 390 12.79 -19.81 -4.57
N PHE A 391 12.01 -18.92 -3.98
CA PHE A 391 10.56 -18.80 -4.23
C PHE A 391 10.22 -18.00 -5.48
N ALA A 392 11.09 -17.07 -5.89
CA ALA A 392 10.85 -16.13 -6.96
C ALA A 392 12.06 -16.02 -7.91
N PRO A 393 12.40 -17.12 -8.65
CA PRO A 393 13.61 -17.20 -9.45
C PRO A 393 13.62 -16.34 -10.74
N LEU A 394 12.46 -15.82 -11.19
CA LEU A 394 12.36 -14.91 -12.34
C LEU A 394 12.38 -13.44 -11.91
N THR A 395 11.70 -13.13 -10.82
CA THR A 395 11.58 -11.76 -10.29
C THR A 395 12.65 -11.41 -9.25
N LEU A 396 13.44 -12.41 -8.81
CA LEU A 396 14.41 -12.33 -7.73
C LEU A 396 13.83 -11.71 -6.43
N GLY A 397 12.49 -11.73 -6.30
CA GLY A 397 11.78 -11.20 -5.16
C GLY A 397 11.80 -9.68 -5.04
N ILE A 398 12.08 -8.95 -6.12
CA ILE A 398 12.02 -7.47 -6.13
C ILE A 398 10.57 -7.04 -5.90
N THR A 399 10.24 -6.77 -4.64
CA THR A 399 8.90 -6.38 -4.16
C THR A 399 8.98 -5.19 -3.22
N GLN A 400 7.81 -4.65 -2.83
CA GLN A 400 7.73 -3.55 -1.88
C GLN A 400 8.21 -3.98 -0.49
N SER A 401 7.86 -5.17 -0.02
CA SER A 401 8.32 -5.69 1.27
C SER A 401 9.85 -5.83 1.32
N LEU A 402 10.47 -6.37 0.25
CA LEU A 402 11.93 -6.44 0.16
C LEU A 402 12.54 -5.03 0.16
N SER A 403 11.93 -4.07 -0.54
CA SER A 403 12.38 -2.67 -0.55
C SER A 403 12.41 -2.05 0.85
N TYR A 404 11.44 -2.34 1.72
CA TYR A 404 11.45 -1.86 3.10
C TYR A 404 12.55 -2.54 3.92
N VAL A 405 12.76 -3.85 3.74
CA VAL A 405 13.82 -4.58 4.43
C VAL A 405 15.21 -4.03 4.08
N THR A 406 15.42 -3.61 2.82
CA THR A 406 16.71 -3.12 2.33
C THR A 406 16.92 -1.62 2.57
N ARG A 407 16.01 -0.79 2.10
CA ARG A 407 16.17 0.68 2.05
C ARG A 407 16.06 1.34 3.42
N CYS A 408 15.40 0.69 4.37
CA CYS A 408 15.16 1.25 5.69
C CYS A 408 16.26 0.96 6.71
N VAL A 409 17.30 0.21 6.38
CA VAL A 409 18.37 -0.22 7.32
C VAL A 409 19.02 0.97 8.03
N ALA A 410 19.23 2.08 7.34
CA ALA A 410 19.82 3.29 7.92
C ALA A 410 18.92 4.53 7.75
N TRP A 411 17.62 4.32 7.62
CA TRP A 411 16.67 5.42 7.52
C TRP A 411 16.72 6.33 8.74
N SER A 412 16.55 7.63 8.55
CA SER A 412 16.79 8.65 9.58
C SER A 412 15.74 8.70 10.70
N THR A 413 14.68 7.89 10.62
CA THR A 413 13.64 7.81 11.66
C THR A 413 13.59 6.41 12.28
N PRO A 414 13.25 6.30 13.57
CA PRO A 414 13.10 5.00 14.22
C PRO A 414 11.84 4.27 13.74
N LEU A 415 11.89 2.94 13.79
CA LEU A 415 10.71 2.07 13.66
C LEU A 415 9.74 2.37 14.82
N LYS A 416 8.52 2.81 14.51
CA LYS A 416 7.51 3.25 15.51
C LYS A 416 6.31 2.32 15.63
N ASN A 417 5.99 1.65 14.55
CA ASN A 417 4.85 0.76 14.47
C ASN A 417 5.28 -0.61 13.92
N PRO A 418 6.15 -1.36 14.64
CA PRO A 418 6.61 -2.66 14.18
C PRO A 418 5.45 -3.62 14.01
N GLN A 419 5.64 -4.62 13.15
CA GLN A 419 4.68 -5.68 12.90
C GLN A 419 4.32 -6.41 14.20
N GLN A 420 3.02 -6.57 14.46
CA GLN A 420 2.52 -7.24 15.65
C GLN A 420 1.10 -7.77 15.39
N PRO A 421 0.68 -8.85 16.06
CA PRO A 421 -0.70 -9.34 15.98
C PRO A 421 -1.71 -8.26 16.32
N ILE A 422 -2.87 -8.31 15.65
CA ILE A 422 -3.99 -7.39 15.91
C ILE A 422 -4.48 -7.58 17.35
N ARG A 423 -4.76 -6.49 18.04
CA ARG A 423 -5.26 -6.55 19.42
C ARG A 423 -6.71 -7.02 19.48
N GLN A 424 -7.05 -7.65 20.59
CA GLN A 424 -8.40 -8.19 20.82
C GLN A 424 -9.52 -7.13 20.74
N SER A 425 -9.20 -5.84 20.93
CA SER A 425 -10.17 -4.72 20.79
C SER A 425 -10.92 -4.71 19.46
N ILE A 426 -10.32 -5.27 18.39
CA ILE A 426 -10.97 -5.34 17.07
C ILE A 426 -12.21 -6.24 17.07
N ALA A 427 -12.37 -7.14 18.05
CA ALA A 427 -13.54 -7.99 18.20
C ALA A 427 -14.83 -7.18 18.53
N ASP A 428 -14.70 -5.95 19.01
CA ASP A 428 -15.83 -5.07 19.31
C ASP A 428 -16.34 -4.28 18.08
N THR A 429 -15.71 -4.47 16.91
CA THR A 429 -16.16 -3.81 15.67
C THR A 429 -17.42 -4.44 15.09
N PRO A 430 -18.23 -3.66 14.33
CA PRO A 430 -19.16 -4.25 13.37
C PRO A 430 -18.43 -5.15 12.37
N GLU A 431 -19.19 -5.91 11.61
CA GLU A 431 -18.63 -6.75 10.56
C GLU A 431 -17.81 -5.95 9.53
N ILE A 432 -16.61 -6.43 9.22
CA ILE A 432 -15.69 -5.88 8.23
C ILE A 432 -15.65 -6.81 7.02
N LEU A 433 -15.85 -6.28 5.83
CA LEU A 433 -15.70 -7.04 4.58
C LEU A 433 -14.25 -7.01 4.12
N LEU A 434 -13.62 -8.18 4.06
CA LEU A 434 -12.30 -8.40 3.50
C LEU A 434 -12.44 -8.96 2.08
N VAL A 435 -11.61 -8.48 1.17
CA VAL A 435 -11.64 -8.88 -0.25
C VAL A 435 -10.23 -9.12 -0.74
N ASN A 436 -9.99 -10.19 -1.49
CA ASN A 436 -8.71 -10.40 -2.14
C ASN A 436 -8.86 -11.13 -3.47
N SER A 437 -7.96 -10.84 -4.41
CA SER A 437 -7.80 -11.65 -5.61
C SER A 437 -6.95 -12.88 -5.29
N PHE A 438 -7.25 -14.04 -5.89
CA PHE A 438 -6.40 -15.22 -5.72
C PHE A 438 -4.98 -15.01 -6.27
N TRP A 439 -4.86 -14.21 -7.35
CA TRP A 439 -3.59 -13.92 -8.00
C TRP A 439 -3.34 -12.42 -8.02
N ASP A 440 -3.34 -11.85 -6.85
CA ASP A 440 -2.94 -10.46 -6.64
C ASP A 440 -1.40 -10.39 -6.58
N PRO A 441 -0.72 -9.64 -7.46
CA PRO A 441 0.75 -9.61 -7.50
C PRO A 441 1.41 -8.83 -6.36
N ALA A 442 0.63 -8.03 -5.62
CA ALA A 442 1.15 -7.11 -4.59
C ALA A 442 0.56 -7.36 -3.19
N ALA A 443 -0.60 -8.05 -3.10
CA ALA A 443 -1.25 -8.37 -1.84
C ALA A 443 -1.63 -9.86 -1.81
N SER A 444 -0.76 -10.67 -1.23
CA SER A 444 -0.91 -12.13 -1.22
C SER A 444 -2.24 -12.58 -0.62
N VAL A 445 -2.89 -13.55 -1.24
CA VAL A 445 -4.07 -14.20 -0.67
C VAL A 445 -3.79 -14.80 0.72
N GLN A 446 -2.55 -15.21 0.99
CA GLN A 446 -2.13 -15.70 2.31
C GLN A 446 -2.24 -14.60 3.38
N TRP A 447 -1.93 -13.35 3.02
CA TRP A 447 -2.10 -12.20 3.90
C TRP A 447 -3.57 -11.96 4.25
N ALA A 448 -4.46 -12.09 3.26
CA ALA A 448 -5.89 -11.93 3.48
C ALA A 448 -6.45 -12.99 4.45
N VAL A 449 -6.03 -14.24 4.29
CA VAL A 449 -6.41 -15.33 5.19
C VAL A 449 -5.89 -15.08 6.61
N SER A 450 -4.61 -14.69 6.74
CA SER A 450 -3.98 -14.36 8.04
C SER A 450 -4.70 -13.23 8.78
N ILE A 451 -5.08 -12.16 8.07
CA ILE A 451 -5.85 -11.04 8.66
C ILE A 451 -7.27 -11.47 9.01
N ARG A 452 -7.93 -12.30 8.16
CA ARG A 452 -9.27 -12.84 8.44
C ARG A 452 -9.30 -13.63 9.76
N GLU A 453 -8.28 -14.43 10.02
CA GLU A 453 -8.16 -15.22 11.26
C GLU A 453 -8.05 -14.34 12.51
N GLN A 454 -7.54 -13.12 12.38
CA GLN A 454 -7.33 -12.18 13.48
C GLN A 454 -8.49 -11.20 13.71
N ILE A 455 -9.43 -11.09 12.75
CA ILE A 455 -10.61 -10.21 12.86
C ILE A 455 -11.87 -11.09 12.98
N PRO A 456 -12.34 -11.40 14.21
CA PRO A 456 -13.47 -12.33 14.42
C PRO A 456 -14.73 -11.94 13.66
N ASN A 457 -15.07 -10.64 13.67
CA ASN A 457 -16.24 -10.09 12.99
C ASN A 457 -15.87 -9.63 11.57
N SER A 458 -15.44 -10.54 10.72
CA SER A 458 -15.18 -10.25 9.31
C SER A 458 -15.64 -11.38 8.41
N SER A 459 -15.86 -11.09 7.14
CA SER A 459 -16.06 -12.06 6.07
C SER A 459 -15.03 -11.80 4.98
N LEU A 460 -14.32 -12.85 4.56
CA LEU A 460 -13.35 -12.77 3.45
C LEU A 460 -13.99 -13.35 2.20
N ILE A 461 -14.03 -12.54 1.14
CA ILE A 461 -14.47 -12.96 -0.19
C ILE A 461 -13.32 -12.89 -1.19
N PHE A 462 -13.41 -13.69 -2.24
CA PHE A 462 -12.35 -13.79 -3.22
C PHE A 462 -12.83 -13.39 -4.61
N ARG A 463 -11.91 -12.79 -5.37
CA ARG A 463 -12.02 -12.67 -6.83
C ARG A 463 -11.20 -13.77 -7.49
N HIS A 464 -11.83 -14.59 -8.32
CA HIS A 464 -11.15 -15.55 -9.17
C HIS A 464 -10.57 -14.84 -10.40
N GLY A 465 -9.43 -14.19 -10.24
CA GLY A 465 -8.82 -13.40 -11.30
C GLY A 465 -7.38 -12.99 -10.96
N SER A 466 -6.66 -12.44 -11.93
CA SER A 466 -5.34 -11.87 -11.75
C SER A 466 -5.42 -10.35 -11.64
N GLY A 467 -4.46 -9.75 -10.94
CA GLY A 467 -4.34 -8.31 -10.77
C GLY A 467 -4.69 -7.81 -9.37
N HIS A 468 -4.16 -6.66 -9.05
CA HIS A 468 -4.22 -6.04 -7.73
C HIS A 468 -5.56 -5.37 -7.48
N THR A 469 -6.18 -5.67 -6.32
CA THR A 469 -7.51 -5.21 -5.90
C THR A 469 -8.65 -5.61 -6.84
N SER A 470 -9.89 -5.37 -6.45
CA SER A 470 -11.10 -5.81 -7.18
C SER A 470 -12.09 -4.68 -7.41
N TYR A 471 -12.11 -3.68 -6.51
CA TYR A 471 -13.18 -2.67 -6.48
C TYR A 471 -13.26 -1.84 -7.77
N GLY A 472 -12.12 -1.44 -8.33
CA GLY A 472 -12.03 -0.68 -9.58
C GLY A 472 -12.37 -1.45 -10.86
N LEU A 473 -12.40 -2.80 -10.80
CA LEU A 473 -12.55 -3.64 -11.99
C LEU A 473 -14.01 -3.84 -12.47
N ASN A 474 -14.98 -3.31 -11.72
CA ASN A 474 -16.41 -3.31 -12.08
C ASN A 474 -17.09 -4.70 -12.18
N GLY A 475 -16.44 -5.78 -11.70
CA GLY A 475 -16.95 -7.15 -11.70
C GLY A 475 -17.97 -7.43 -10.59
N ASP A 476 -18.31 -8.72 -10.40
CA ASP A 476 -19.27 -9.15 -9.39
C ASP A 476 -18.75 -8.96 -7.96
N THR A 477 -17.45 -9.05 -7.76
CA THR A 477 -16.79 -8.71 -6.47
C THR A 477 -17.06 -7.26 -6.09
N SER A 478 -16.91 -6.32 -7.02
CA SER A 478 -17.20 -4.89 -6.79
C SER A 478 -18.69 -4.64 -6.49
N LYS A 479 -19.60 -5.40 -7.15
CA LYS A 479 -21.04 -5.34 -6.84
C LYS A 479 -21.35 -5.84 -5.44
N ALA A 480 -20.67 -6.90 -5.00
CA ALA A 480 -20.81 -7.44 -3.65
C ALA A 480 -20.30 -6.44 -2.59
N MET A 481 -19.17 -5.78 -2.84
CA MET A 481 -18.68 -4.69 -1.98
C MET A 481 -19.71 -3.55 -1.87
N ASN A 482 -20.31 -3.13 -2.98
CA ASN A 482 -21.36 -2.10 -2.96
C ASN A 482 -22.62 -2.57 -2.22
N ALA A 483 -23.02 -3.85 -2.36
CA ALA A 483 -24.18 -4.39 -1.62
C ALA A 483 -23.92 -4.36 -0.10
N PHE A 484 -22.70 -4.62 0.33
CA PHE A 484 -22.30 -4.45 1.72
C PHE A 484 -22.30 -2.98 2.14
N LEU A 485 -21.61 -2.10 1.40
CA LEU A 485 -21.48 -0.68 1.75
C LEU A 485 -22.83 0.07 1.75
N LEU A 486 -23.68 -0.17 0.76
CA LEU A 486 -24.97 0.54 0.62
C LEU A 486 -26.07 -0.07 1.49
N LYS A 487 -26.12 -1.41 1.58
CA LYS A 487 -27.25 -2.15 2.16
C LYS A 487 -26.92 -2.97 3.40
N GLY A 488 -25.64 -3.08 3.78
CA GLY A 488 -25.17 -3.97 4.85
C GLY A 488 -25.36 -5.45 4.53
N LYS A 489 -25.40 -5.80 3.24
CA LYS A 489 -25.56 -7.19 2.80
C LYS A 489 -24.17 -7.80 2.64
N THR A 490 -23.75 -8.58 3.62
CA THR A 490 -22.47 -9.27 3.62
C THR A 490 -22.60 -10.60 2.85
N PRO A 491 -21.71 -10.88 1.89
CA PRO A 491 -21.59 -12.22 1.32
C PRO A 491 -21.11 -13.22 2.37
N ALA A 492 -21.43 -14.50 2.19
CA ALA A 492 -20.92 -15.55 3.06
C ALA A 492 -19.38 -15.61 2.98
N ASP A 493 -18.75 -15.88 4.14
CA ASP A 493 -17.30 -16.07 4.23
C ASP A 493 -16.82 -17.17 3.25
N GLY A 494 -15.71 -16.96 2.58
CA GLY A 494 -15.17 -17.87 1.55
C GLY A 494 -15.85 -17.77 0.18
N THR A 495 -16.84 -16.88 -0.02
CA THR A 495 -17.50 -16.72 -1.32
C THR A 495 -16.48 -16.25 -2.37
N THR A 496 -16.47 -16.96 -3.52
CA THR A 496 -15.63 -16.60 -4.67
C THR A 496 -16.51 -16.05 -5.81
N PHE A 497 -16.08 -14.96 -6.42
CA PHE A 497 -16.73 -14.35 -7.57
C PHE A 497 -15.83 -14.45 -8.80
N GLU A 498 -16.41 -14.76 -9.93
CA GLU A 498 -15.75 -14.63 -11.23
C GLU A 498 -15.65 -13.16 -11.63
N SER A 499 -14.57 -12.77 -12.29
CA SER A 499 -14.34 -11.38 -12.71
C SER A 499 -14.13 -11.26 -14.21
#